data_bd02efaac2bb0745860e834ef87be44c
#
_entry.id   bd02efaac2bb0745860e834ef87be44c
#
_cell.length_a   1.000
_cell.length_b   1.000
_cell.length_c   1.000
_cell.angle_alpha   90.00
_cell.angle_beta   90.00
_cell.angle_gamma   90.00
#
_symmetry.space_group_name_H-M   'P 1'
#
loop_
_entity.id
_entity.type
_entity.pdbx_description
1 polymer ?
#
loop_
_entity_poly.entity_id
_entity_poly.type
_entity_poly.pdbx_seq_one_letter_code
_entity_poly.pdbx_strand_id
1 'polypeptide(L)'
;MTNPPLGGKTNLVTAPNTGLQRPLEWLPRCLAWGVNRLLILAATATLVAGCAVTQRNEAFAPVQQLVREQLGADLYWATNDSDRAIIEQRVRELLSKPLAMDDAVQLALLNHRGLQAAFQGLGIAQADLVSAGRLPNPGLVIGRKTQGSEIEIERLFVFNLARLIVLPRLAELESRRFAQTQTAVIQEVLRHAAETRKAYVDAVAAVETQRYTRQVMQAADAGADLARRPLA
;
A
#
# COMPACT_ATOMS: atom_id res chain seq x y z
N MET A 1 -91.26 -10.75 40.04
CA MET A 1 -92.30 -11.57 39.38
C MET A 1 -91.56 -12.49 38.42
N THR A 2 -91.52 -13.67 38.78
CA THR A 2 -91.80 -14.97 38.15
C THR A 2 -90.65 -15.58 37.33
N ASN A 3 -90.10 -16.64 37.98
CA ASN A 3 -89.40 -17.82 37.51
C ASN A 3 -90.23 -18.64 36.51
N PRO A 4 -89.71 -19.84 36.14
CA PRO A 4 -88.82 -20.40 35.16
C PRO A 4 -89.60 -21.31 34.16
N PRO A 5 -89.21 -22.43 33.58
CA PRO A 5 -88.15 -23.40 33.80
C PRO A 5 -87.61 -24.18 32.53
N LEU A 6 -86.57 -25.07 32.77
CA LEU A 6 -86.39 -26.44 32.28
C LEU A 6 -86.16 -26.65 30.78
N GLY A 7 -85.15 -27.28 30.34
CA GLY A 7 -84.81 -28.67 30.45
C GLY A 7 -84.06 -29.12 29.21
N GLY A 8 -83.25 -30.12 29.35
CA GLY A 8 -82.81 -30.88 28.20
C GLY A 8 -81.34 -31.41 28.24
N LYS A 9 -81.21 -32.51 28.97
CA LYS A 9 -80.01 -33.37 28.86
C LYS A 9 -80.00 -34.12 27.53
N THR A 10 -78.97 -34.06 26.80
CA THR A 10 -78.64 -35.16 25.88
C THR A 10 -77.13 -35.37 25.93
N ASN A 11 -76.84 -36.52 26.54
CA ASN A 11 -75.50 -37.16 26.46
C ASN A 11 -75.27 -37.62 25.03
N LEU A 12 -74.21 -37.16 24.43
CA LEU A 12 -73.63 -37.83 23.24
C LEU A 12 -72.21 -38.20 23.56
N VAL A 13 -72.05 -39.48 23.71
CA VAL A 13 -70.80 -40.21 23.71
C VAL A 13 -70.16 -40.03 22.37
N THR A 14 -68.94 -39.49 22.33
CA THR A 14 -68.12 -39.56 21.15
C THR A 14 -66.69 -39.95 21.50
N ALA A 15 -66.23 -40.90 20.77
CA ALA A 15 -65.05 -41.72 20.84
C ALA A 15 -63.71 -40.97 20.97
N PRO A 16 -62.63 -41.64 21.37
CA PRO A 16 -61.29 -41.07 21.50
C PRO A 16 -60.66 -40.89 20.13
N ASN A 17 -60.36 -39.66 19.77
CA ASN A 17 -59.52 -39.39 18.60
C ASN A 17 -58.07 -39.54 18.97
N THR A 18 -57.57 -40.75 18.75
CA THR A 18 -56.17 -41.08 18.71
C THR A 18 -55.60 -40.56 17.40
N GLY A 19 -54.72 -39.62 17.45
CA GLY A 19 -53.99 -39.35 16.23
C GLY A 19 -53.21 -38.07 16.23
N LEU A 20 -51.95 -38.14 16.57
CA LEU A 20 -50.84 -37.49 15.88
C LEU A 20 -50.96 -35.95 15.68
N GLN A 21 -50.80 -35.21 16.74
CA GLN A 21 -50.16 -33.90 16.63
C GLN A 21 -49.15 -33.75 17.78
N ARG A 22 -48.00 -34.41 17.64
CA ARG A 22 -46.80 -33.95 18.37
C ARG A 22 -46.21 -32.81 17.59
N PRO A 23 -46.25 -31.57 18.12
CA PRO A 23 -45.48 -30.48 17.52
C PRO A 23 -44.00 -30.88 17.62
N LEU A 24 -43.27 -30.57 16.57
CA LEU A 24 -41.81 -30.73 16.41
C LEU A 24 -41.03 -29.84 17.42
N GLU A 25 -41.21 -30.07 18.70
CA GLU A 25 -40.48 -29.34 19.75
C GLU A 25 -39.16 -30.00 20.15
N TRP A 26 -38.74 -31.00 19.42
CA TRP A 26 -37.48 -31.74 19.66
C TRP A 26 -36.36 -31.37 18.67
N LEU A 27 -36.48 -30.33 17.90
CA LEU A 27 -35.35 -29.84 17.14
C LEU A 27 -34.46 -28.98 18.07
N PRO A 28 -33.19 -29.36 18.18
CA PRO A 28 -32.47 -29.23 19.44
C PRO A 28 -31.96 -27.83 19.68
N ARG A 29 -32.13 -27.36 20.89
CA ARG A 29 -31.38 -26.25 21.49
C ARG A 29 -29.86 -26.39 21.24
N CYS A 30 -29.36 -27.55 20.94
CA CYS A 30 -27.98 -27.82 20.52
C CYS A 30 -27.64 -27.30 19.12
N LEU A 31 -28.57 -27.35 18.13
CA LEU A 31 -28.31 -26.75 16.80
C LEU A 31 -28.28 -25.23 16.84
N ALA A 32 -29.20 -24.61 17.60
CA ALA A 32 -29.23 -23.16 17.77
C ALA A 32 -27.94 -22.64 18.46
N TRP A 33 -27.39 -23.41 19.39
CA TRP A 33 -26.13 -23.07 20.07
C TRP A 33 -24.91 -23.22 19.15
N GLY A 34 -24.93 -24.22 18.28
CA GLY A 34 -23.87 -24.43 17.26
C GLY A 34 -23.87 -23.36 16.17
N VAL A 35 -25.06 -23.02 15.66
CA VAL A 35 -25.22 -21.96 14.63
C VAL A 35 -24.81 -20.59 15.17
N ASN A 36 -25.16 -20.28 16.41
CA ASN A 36 -24.79 -19.01 17.04
C ASN A 36 -23.28 -18.92 17.29
N ARG A 37 -22.61 -20.01 17.66
CA ARG A 37 -21.14 -20.06 17.78
C ARG A 37 -20.44 -19.94 16.43
N LEU A 38 -20.96 -20.59 15.38
CA LEU A 38 -20.45 -20.46 14.00
C LEU A 38 -20.62 -19.03 13.47
N LEU A 39 -21.73 -18.37 13.73
CA LEU A 39 -21.97 -16.97 13.36
C LEU A 39 -21.03 -16.02 14.11
N ILE A 40 -20.80 -16.26 15.39
CA ILE A 40 -19.86 -15.43 16.19
C ILE A 40 -18.43 -15.67 15.70
N LEU A 41 -18.01 -16.90 15.39
CA LEU A 41 -16.71 -17.23 14.83
C LEU A 41 -16.53 -16.63 13.41
N ALA A 42 -17.55 -16.69 12.58
CA ALA A 42 -17.54 -16.06 11.26
C ALA A 42 -17.47 -14.52 11.36
N ALA A 43 -18.20 -13.90 12.28
CA ALA A 43 -18.15 -12.49 12.53
C ALA A 43 -16.79 -12.02 13.10
N THR A 44 -16.18 -12.81 13.99
CA THR A 44 -14.83 -12.53 14.50
C THR A 44 -13.75 -12.74 13.42
N ALA A 45 -13.89 -13.76 12.58
CA ALA A 45 -12.97 -13.99 11.46
C ALA A 45 -13.02 -12.85 10.42
N THR A 46 -14.20 -12.31 10.11
CA THR A 46 -14.35 -11.16 9.21
C THR A 46 -13.81 -9.86 9.81
N LEU A 47 -13.88 -9.67 11.13
CA LEU A 47 -13.29 -8.52 11.81
C LEU A 47 -11.76 -8.57 11.83
N VAL A 48 -11.15 -9.76 11.91
CA VAL A 48 -9.69 -9.93 11.87
C VAL A 48 -9.14 -9.83 10.43
N ALA A 49 -9.89 -10.25 9.42
CA ALA A 49 -9.50 -10.13 8.01
C ALA A 49 -9.51 -8.67 7.50
N GLY A 50 -10.05 -7.73 8.26
CA GLY A 50 -10.12 -6.30 7.92
C GLY A 50 -8.81 -5.52 7.99
N CYS A 51 -7.68 -6.13 8.36
CA CYS A 51 -6.36 -5.54 8.18
C CYS A 51 -5.98 -5.64 6.69
N ALA A 52 -6.55 -4.78 5.85
CA ALA A 52 -6.03 -4.57 4.51
C ALA A 52 -4.59 -4.09 4.63
N VAL A 53 -3.65 -5.00 4.43
CA VAL A 53 -2.25 -4.65 4.20
C VAL A 53 -2.26 -3.83 2.92
N THR A 54 -2.07 -2.53 3.06
CA THR A 54 -1.90 -1.62 1.93
C THR A 54 -0.71 -2.12 1.13
N GLN A 55 -0.97 -2.70 -0.04
CA GLN A 55 0.10 -3.26 -0.85
C GLN A 55 0.94 -2.12 -1.39
N ARG A 56 2.19 -2.03 -0.94
CA ARG A 56 3.21 -1.08 -1.42
C ARG A 56 3.25 -1.01 -2.96
N ASN A 57 3.01 -2.11 -3.62
CA ASN A 57 3.02 -2.22 -5.07
C ASN A 57 1.97 -1.36 -5.76
N GLU A 58 0.82 -1.08 -5.13
CA GLU A 58 -0.24 -0.26 -5.72
C GLU A 58 0.19 1.20 -5.93
N ALA A 59 0.98 1.77 -5.01
CA ALA A 59 1.49 3.13 -5.14
C ALA A 59 2.63 3.25 -6.16
N PHE A 60 3.50 2.26 -6.19
CA PHE A 60 4.76 2.30 -6.94
C PHE A 60 4.61 1.78 -8.38
N ALA A 61 3.71 0.81 -8.63
CA ALA A 61 3.55 0.19 -9.94
C ALA A 61 3.23 1.19 -11.08
N PRO A 62 2.35 2.20 -10.91
CA PRO A 62 2.09 3.17 -11.97
C PRO A 62 3.34 4.02 -12.30
N VAL A 63 4.15 4.38 -11.30
CA VAL A 63 5.40 5.12 -11.48
C VAL A 63 6.41 4.26 -12.23
N GLN A 64 6.57 3.00 -11.82
CA GLN A 64 7.46 2.03 -12.45
C GLN A 64 7.07 1.78 -13.90
N GLN A 65 5.79 1.58 -14.19
CA GLN A 65 5.28 1.36 -15.54
C GLN A 65 5.59 2.55 -16.46
N LEU A 66 5.26 3.76 -16.04
CA LEU A 66 5.47 4.96 -16.85
C LEU A 66 6.97 5.20 -17.12
N VAL A 67 7.84 4.98 -16.14
CA VAL A 67 9.29 5.10 -16.33
C VAL A 67 9.81 4.03 -17.29
N ARG A 68 9.32 2.81 -17.21
CA ARG A 68 9.67 1.74 -18.15
C ARG A 68 9.23 2.09 -19.59
N GLU A 69 8.05 2.64 -19.76
CA GLU A 69 7.53 3.07 -21.07
C GLU A 69 8.34 4.24 -21.67
N GLN A 70 8.75 5.22 -20.85
CA GLN A 70 9.44 6.42 -21.34
C GLN A 70 10.97 6.28 -21.43
N LEU A 71 11.59 5.56 -20.51
CA LEU A 71 13.05 5.44 -20.40
C LEU A 71 13.59 4.05 -20.75
N GLY A 72 12.74 3.02 -20.83
CA GLY A 72 13.17 1.64 -20.93
C GLY A 72 13.94 1.15 -19.69
N ALA A 73 13.84 1.86 -18.57
CA ALA A 73 14.59 1.59 -17.35
C ALA A 73 13.68 1.03 -16.25
N ASP A 74 14.23 0.17 -15.41
CA ASP A 74 13.54 -0.42 -14.26
C ASP A 74 13.83 0.37 -12.99
N LEU A 75 12.75 0.64 -12.23
CA LEU A 75 12.87 1.22 -10.89
C LEU A 75 12.79 0.13 -9.82
N TYR A 76 13.57 0.30 -8.77
CA TYR A 76 13.57 -0.60 -7.61
C TYR A 76 13.44 0.22 -6.33
N TRP A 77 12.48 -0.14 -5.52
CA TRP A 77 12.29 0.45 -4.20
C TRP A 77 12.81 -0.50 -3.12
N ALA A 78 13.98 -0.18 -2.57
CA ALA A 78 14.61 -0.97 -1.51
C ALA A 78 13.98 -0.66 -0.15
N THR A 79 13.29 -1.62 0.42
CA THR A 79 12.70 -1.51 1.76
C THR A 79 13.27 -2.50 2.76
N ASN A 80 13.94 -3.53 2.28
CA ASN A 80 14.55 -4.57 3.09
C ASN A 80 15.91 -4.97 2.50
N ASP A 81 16.64 -5.83 3.18
CA ASP A 81 17.98 -6.25 2.77
C ASP A 81 17.95 -7.14 1.52
N SER A 82 16.87 -7.89 1.29
CA SER A 82 16.72 -8.68 0.06
C SER A 82 16.55 -7.80 -1.17
N ASP A 83 15.77 -6.71 -1.07
CA ASP A 83 15.64 -5.73 -2.16
C ASP A 83 16.99 -5.08 -2.47
N ARG A 84 17.80 -4.76 -1.44
CA ARG A 84 19.15 -4.21 -1.60
C ARG A 84 20.09 -5.20 -2.29
N ALA A 85 20.03 -6.47 -1.91
CA ALA A 85 20.86 -7.50 -2.54
C ALA A 85 20.56 -7.63 -4.05
N ILE A 86 19.28 -7.55 -4.45
CA ILE A 86 18.87 -7.55 -5.86
C ILE A 86 19.46 -6.34 -6.60
N ILE A 87 19.36 -5.14 -6.00
CA ILE A 87 19.93 -3.92 -6.57
C ILE A 87 21.46 -4.06 -6.73
N GLU A 88 22.15 -4.52 -5.71
CA GLU A 88 23.61 -4.72 -5.75
C GLU A 88 24.04 -5.75 -6.81
N GLN A 89 23.29 -6.82 -6.95
CA GLN A 89 23.54 -7.78 -8.01
C GLN A 89 23.39 -7.13 -9.38
N ARG A 90 22.30 -6.37 -9.60
CA ARG A 90 22.06 -5.68 -10.88
C ARG A 90 23.14 -4.65 -11.18
N VAL A 91 23.61 -3.90 -10.18
CA VAL A 91 24.74 -2.98 -10.30
C VAL A 91 26.02 -3.71 -10.74
N ARG A 92 26.35 -4.84 -10.12
CA ARG A 92 27.52 -5.65 -10.52
C ARG A 92 27.42 -6.15 -11.95
N GLU A 93 26.24 -6.60 -12.38
CA GLU A 93 26.00 -7.04 -13.76
C GLU A 93 26.23 -5.90 -14.78
N LEU A 94 25.69 -4.70 -14.50
CA LEU A 94 25.86 -3.54 -15.37
C LEU A 94 27.33 -3.08 -15.47
N LEU A 95 28.07 -3.16 -14.36
CA LEU A 95 29.49 -2.78 -14.32
C LEU A 95 30.45 -3.84 -14.86
N SER A 96 30.00 -5.06 -15.19
CA SER A 96 30.83 -6.11 -15.73
C SER A 96 31.20 -5.93 -17.21
N LYS A 97 30.55 -4.99 -17.90
CA LYS A 97 30.74 -4.68 -19.33
C LYS A 97 30.97 -3.18 -19.54
N PRO A 98 31.50 -2.76 -20.70
CA PRO A 98 31.57 -1.35 -21.04
C PRO A 98 30.18 -0.71 -20.95
N LEU A 99 30.10 0.41 -20.25
CA LEU A 99 28.85 1.06 -19.91
C LEU A 99 28.28 1.81 -21.12
N ALA A 100 27.12 1.40 -21.60
CA ALA A 100 26.35 2.18 -22.59
C ALA A 100 25.56 3.31 -21.90
N MET A 101 25.04 4.28 -22.67
CA MET A 101 24.30 5.42 -22.11
C MET A 101 23.08 4.97 -21.29
N ASP A 102 22.31 4.01 -21.81
CA ASP A 102 21.12 3.51 -21.12
C ASP A 102 21.47 2.65 -19.89
N ASP A 103 22.58 1.90 -19.94
CA ASP A 103 23.12 1.20 -18.78
C ASP A 103 23.57 2.20 -17.68
N ALA A 104 24.15 3.35 -18.07
CA ALA A 104 24.52 4.41 -17.13
C ALA A 104 23.27 5.03 -16.45
N VAL A 105 22.20 5.26 -17.23
CA VAL A 105 20.90 5.72 -16.67
C VAL A 105 20.35 4.68 -15.70
N GLN A 106 20.31 3.41 -16.08
CA GLN A 106 19.84 2.33 -15.21
C GLN A 106 20.64 2.26 -13.91
N LEU A 107 21.98 2.34 -14.01
CA LEU A 107 22.88 2.33 -12.85
C LEU A 107 22.63 3.53 -11.92
N ALA A 108 22.45 4.73 -12.49
CA ALA A 108 22.17 5.94 -11.73
C ALA A 108 20.84 5.85 -10.98
N LEU A 109 19.77 5.35 -11.63
CA LEU A 109 18.46 5.18 -11.01
C LEU A 109 18.47 4.15 -9.87
N LEU A 110 19.26 3.07 -10.02
CA LEU A 110 19.40 2.04 -8.98
C LEU A 110 20.14 2.55 -7.74
N ASN A 111 21.14 3.42 -7.91
CA ASN A 111 22.06 3.81 -6.84
C ASN A 111 21.74 5.18 -6.22
N HIS A 112 20.70 5.86 -6.67
CA HIS A 112 20.37 7.22 -6.21
C HIS A 112 19.58 7.22 -4.91
N ARG A 113 20.23 7.62 -3.81
CA ARG A 113 19.61 7.66 -2.46
C ARG A 113 18.44 8.63 -2.37
N GLY A 114 18.49 9.75 -3.12
CA GLY A 114 17.40 10.72 -3.18
C GLY A 114 16.12 10.13 -3.77
N LEU A 115 16.22 9.28 -4.80
CA LEU A 115 15.07 8.57 -5.36
C LEU A 115 14.49 7.57 -4.36
N GLN A 116 15.32 6.87 -3.59
CA GLN A 116 14.84 5.99 -2.52
C GLN A 116 14.08 6.79 -1.45
N ALA A 117 14.53 8.00 -1.09
CA ALA A 117 13.81 8.89 -0.18
C ALA A 117 12.48 9.36 -0.79
N ALA A 118 12.44 9.69 -2.10
CA ALA A 118 11.22 10.06 -2.80
C ALA A 118 10.20 8.91 -2.83
N PHE A 119 10.65 7.65 -3.00
CA PHE A 119 9.79 6.46 -2.92
C PHE A 119 9.23 6.23 -1.51
N GLN A 120 9.99 6.53 -0.45
CA GLN A 120 9.47 6.54 0.92
C GLN A 120 8.37 7.59 1.09
N GLY A 121 8.57 8.80 0.52
CA GLY A 121 7.55 9.86 0.50
C GLY A 121 6.25 9.41 -0.19
N LEU A 122 6.35 8.63 -1.28
CA LEU A 122 5.19 8.04 -1.94
C LEU A 122 4.45 7.06 -1.03
N GLY A 123 5.18 6.22 -0.28
CA GLY A 123 4.60 5.32 0.72
C GLY A 123 3.87 6.05 1.85
N ILE A 124 4.41 7.18 2.31
CA ILE A 124 3.77 8.04 3.31
C ILE A 124 2.46 8.63 2.74
N ALA A 125 2.51 9.20 1.53
CA ALA A 125 1.32 9.76 0.90
C ALA A 125 0.21 8.71 0.66
N GLN A 126 0.58 7.46 0.35
CA GLN A 126 -0.36 6.35 0.28
C GLN A 126 -0.98 6.03 1.65
N ALA A 127 -0.19 6.00 2.71
CA ALA A 127 -0.68 5.78 4.07
C ALA A 127 -1.65 6.89 4.53
N ASP A 128 -1.36 8.14 4.17
CA ASP A 128 -2.24 9.28 4.43
C ASP A 128 -3.58 9.16 3.70
N LEU A 129 -3.55 8.75 2.42
CA LEU A 129 -4.75 8.47 1.63
C LEU A 129 -5.62 7.39 2.29
N VAL A 130 -5.01 6.28 2.70
CA VAL A 130 -5.72 5.19 3.38
C VAL A 130 -6.29 5.65 4.72
N SER A 131 -5.53 6.44 5.48
CA SER A 131 -5.95 7.00 6.77
C SER A 131 -7.10 7.99 6.62
N ALA A 132 -7.09 8.81 5.58
CA ALA A 132 -8.15 9.76 5.27
C ALA A 132 -9.48 9.06 4.93
N GLY A 133 -9.42 7.89 4.30
CA GLY A 133 -10.59 7.07 3.97
C GLY A 133 -11.15 6.24 5.13
N ARG A 134 -10.49 6.24 6.30
CA ARG A 134 -10.91 5.47 7.48
C ARG A 134 -11.64 6.32 8.50
N LEU A 135 -12.61 5.71 9.15
CA LEU A 135 -13.23 6.31 10.34
C LEU A 135 -12.23 6.31 11.50
N PRO A 136 -12.22 7.37 12.33
CA PRO A 136 -11.45 7.34 13.57
C PRO A 136 -11.98 6.24 14.48
N ASN A 137 -11.09 5.64 15.25
CA ASN A 137 -11.46 4.59 16.18
C ASN A 137 -12.51 5.11 17.17
N PRO A 138 -13.64 4.39 17.36
CA PRO A 138 -14.57 4.72 18.42
C PRO A 138 -13.91 4.52 19.78
N GLY A 139 -14.13 5.45 20.70
CA GLY A 139 -13.68 5.34 22.08
C GLY A 139 -14.75 4.67 22.94
N LEU A 140 -14.39 3.70 23.75
CA LEU A 140 -15.20 3.14 24.82
C LEU A 140 -14.47 3.36 26.15
N VAL A 141 -15.08 4.15 27.01
CA VAL A 141 -14.54 4.38 28.35
C VAL A 141 -15.48 3.66 29.35
N ILE A 142 -14.89 2.80 30.16
CA ILE A 142 -15.61 2.14 31.24
C ILE A 142 -14.92 2.57 32.54
N GLY A 143 -15.63 3.35 33.35
CA GLY A 143 -15.18 3.84 34.65
C GLY A 143 -15.94 3.14 35.77
N ARG A 144 -15.27 2.86 36.88
CA ARG A 144 -15.87 2.46 38.16
C ARG A 144 -15.48 3.45 39.22
N LYS A 145 -16.46 4.17 39.75
CA LYS A 145 -16.29 5.06 40.90
C LYS A 145 -16.89 4.39 42.14
N THR A 146 -16.19 4.44 43.26
CA THR A 146 -16.67 3.94 44.55
C THR A 146 -16.65 5.09 45.54
N GLN A 147 -17.81 5.42 46.10
CA GLN A 147 -17.95 6.46 47.10
C GLN A 147 -18.70 5.89 48.30
N GLY A 148 -17.95 5.53 49.35
CA GLY A 148 -18.49 4.80 50.49
C GLY A 148 -18.96 3.40 50.12
N SER A 149 -20.27 3.11 50.32
CA SER A 149 -20.92 1.84 49.92
C SER A 149 -21.52 1.85 48.54
N GLU A 150 -21.48 2.98 47.84
CA GLU A 150 -22.05 3.11 46.50
C GLU A 150 -20.99 2.82 45.42
N ILE A 151 -21.40 2.05 44.41
CA ILE A 151 -20.59 1.74 43.25
C ILE A 151 -21.29 2.30 42.03
N GLU A 152 -20.66 3.26 41.37
CA GLU A 152 -21.11 3.82 40.09
C GLU A 152 -20.29 3.24 38.96
N ILE A 153 -20.97 2.71 37.92
CA ILE A 153 -20.34 2.22 36.70
C ILE A 153 -20.62 3.19 35.57
N GLU A 154 -19.62 3.94 35.15
CA GLU A 154 -19.70 4.88 34.04
C GLU A 154 -19.34 4.15 32.74
N ARG A 155 -20.18 4.30 31.72
CA ARG A 155 -19.95 3.76 30.38
C ARG A 155 -20.13 4.88 29.38
N LEU A 156 -19.04 5.30 28.75
CA LEU A 156 -19.04 6.38 27.77
C LEU A 156 -18.58 5.84 26.42
N PHE A 157 -19.42 6.00 25.40
CA PHE A 157 -19.07 5.72 24.01
C PHE A 157 -18.84 7.04 23.28
N VAL A 158 -17.63 7.22 22.75
CA VAL A 158 -17.24 8.44 22.04
C VAL A 158 -17.11 8.12 20.54
N PHE A 159 -17.88 8.82 19.73
CA PHE A 159 -17.87 8.68 18.28
C PHE A 159 -17.87 10.07 17.61
N ASN A 160 -16.99 10.27 16.62
CA ASN A 160 -16.89 11.54 15.90
C ASN A 160 -17.81 11.55 14.67
N LEU A 161 -19.06 11.99 14.84
CA LEU A 161 -20.05 12.06 13.77
C LEU A 161 -19.67 13.09 12.69
N ALA A 162 -19.07 14.22 13.08
CA ALA A 162 -18.63 15.26 12.14
C ALA A 162 -17.59 14.70 11.13
N ARG A 163 -16.69 13.83 11.61
CA ARG A 163 -15.71 13.16 10.75
C ARG A 163 -16.37 12.29 9.69
N LEU A 164 -17.47 11.61 10.03
CA LEU A 164 -18.21 10.77 9.08
C LEU A 164 -18.75 11.58 7.90
N ILE A 165 -19.27 12.78 8.16
CA ILE A 165 -19.85 13.67 7.13
C ILE A 165 -18.76 14.18 6.17
N VAL A 166 -17.57 14.53 6.69
CA VAL A 166 -16.49 15.12 5.89
C VAL A 166 -15.55 14.08 5.27
N LEU A 167 -15.64 12.82 5.68
CA LEU A 167 -14.76 11.73 5.26
C LEU A 167 -14.62 11.60 3.73
N PRO A 168 -15.68 11.65 2.90
CA PRO A 168 -15.55 11.54 1.44
C PRO A 168 -14.72 12.68 0.85
N ARG A 169 -14.87 13.90 1.38
CA ARG A 169 -14.10 15.07 0.93
C ARG A 169 -12.64 15.00 1.33
N LEU A 170 -12.35 14.48 2.51
CA LEU A 170 -10.97 14.25 2.96
C LEU A 170 -10.28 13.18 2.12
N ALA A 171 -10.96 12.07 1.83
CA ALA A 171 -10.44 11.01 0.97
C ALA A 171 -10.15 11.53 -0.46
N GLU A 172 -11.04 12.35 -1.02
CA GLU A 172 -10.84 12.99 -2.33
C GLU A 172 -9.63 13.92 -2.32
N LEU A 173 -9.47 14.75 -1.28
CA LEU A 173 -8.34 15.66 -1.14
C LEU A 173 -7.01 14.90 -1.09
N GLU A 174 -6.93 13.86 -0.24
CA GLU A 174 -5.72 13.05 -0.12
C GLU A 174 -5.44 12.22 -1.38
N SER A 175 -6.45 11.80 -2.13
CA SER A 175 -6.28 11.16 -3.44
C SER A 175 -5.60 12.09 -4.44
N ARG A 176 -5.97 13.37 -4.47
CA ARG A 176 -5.32 14.38 -5.33
C ARG A 176 -3.89 14.67 -4.88
N ARG A 177 -3.63 14.75 -3.57
CA ARG A 177 -2.27 14.89 -3.03
C ARG A 177 -1.38 13.70 -3.36
N PHE A 178 -1.92 12.50 -3.25
CA PHE A 178 -1.23 11.28 -3.64
C PHE A 178 -0.85 11.29 -5.13
N ALA A 179 -1.77 11.63 -6.03
CA ALA A 179 -1.50 11.76 -7.46
C ALA A 179 -0.43 12.83 -7.76
N GLN A 180 -0.46 13.96 -7.04
CA GLN A 180 0.58 14.98 -7.12
C GLN A 180 1.95 14.43 -6.69
N THR A 181 2.02 13.67 -5.61
CA THR A 181 3.27 13.04 -5.15
C THR A 181 3.79 12.03 -6.17
N GLN A 182 2.92 11.22 -6.78
CA GLN A 182 3.31 10.32 -7.87
C GLN A 182 3.95 11.09 -9.04
N THR A 183 3.30 12.18 -9.47
CA THR A 183 3.82 13.04 -10.55
C THR A 183 5.17 13.64 -10.18
N ALA A 184 5.35 14.13 -8.97
CA ALA A 184 6.62 14.68 -8.49
C ALA A 184 7.75 13.63 -8.49
N VAL A 185 7.46 12.41 -8.09
CA VAL A 185 8.43 11.28 -8.14
C VAL A 185 8.81 10.97 -9.58
N ILE A 186 7.85 10.91 -10.50
CA ILE A 186 8.12 10.70 -11.93
C ILE A 186 9.03 11.79 -12.49
N GLN A 187 8.73 13.06 -12.21
CA GLN A 187 9.54 14.20 -12.66
C GLN A 187 10.97 14.12 -12.12
N GLU A 188 11.15 13.71 -10.86
CA GLU A 188 12.47 13.54 -10.26
C GLU A 188 13.27 12.42 -10.95
N VAL A 189 12.63 11.29 -11.27
CA VAL A 189 13.26 10.19 -12.03
C VAL A 189 13.69 10.66 -13.41
N LEU A 190 12.80 11.34 -14.15
CA LEU A 190 13.08 11.83 -15.50
C LEU A 190 14.19 12.88 -15.51
N ARG A 191 14.19 13.80 -14.53
CA ARG A 191 15.25 14.79 -14.36
C ARG A 191 16.59 14.12 -14.13
N HIS A 192 16.65 13.17 -13.22
CA HIS A 192 17.88 12.44 -12.90
C HIS A 192 18.41 11.61 -14.09
N ALA A 193 17.53 10.98 -14.85
CA ALA A 193 17.88 10.28 -16.07
C ALA A 193 18.47 11.25 -17.13
N ALA A 194 17.88 12.43 -17.30
CA ALA A 194 18.38 13.45 -18.24
C ALA A 194 19.74 14.00 -17.82
N GLU A 195 19.94 14.29 -16.54
CA GLU A 195 21.22 14.72 -15.98
C GLU A 195 22.32 13.64 -16.18
N THR A 196 21.95 12.37 -15.97
CA THR A 196 22.88 11.24 -16.19
C THR A 196 23.27 11.12 -17.66
N ARG A 197 22.31 11.23 -18.58
CA ARG A 197 22.62 11.20 -20.04
C ARG A 197 23.55 12.33 -20.43
N LYS A 198 23.31 13.54 -19.93
CA LYS A 198 24.19 14.68 -20.17
C LYS A 198 25.61 14.41 -19.64
N ALA A 199 25.73 13.98 -18.39
CA ALA A 199 27.03 13.66 -17.78
C ALA A 199 27.78 12.56 -18.54
N TYR A 200 27.05 11.56 -19.05
CA TYR A 200 27.64 10.50 -19.88
C TYR A 200 28.23 11.05 -21.18
N VAL A 201 27.49 11.90 -21.89
CA VAL A 201 27.96 12.54 -23.13
C VAL A 201 29.19 13.43 -22.86
N ASP A 202 29.15 14.22 -21.78
CA ASP A 202 30.26 15.06 -21.35
C ASP A 202 31.52 14.24 -21.03
N ALA A 203 31.35 13.09 -20.36
CA ALA A 203 32.46 12.18 -20.05
C ALA A 203 33.08 11.56 -21.30
N VAL A 204 32.24 11.10 -22.26
CA VAL A 204 32.72 10.55 -23.54
C VAL A 204 33.48 11.62 -24.34
N ALA A 205 32.93 12.85 -24.42
CA ALA A 205 33.56 13.96 -25.10
C ALA A 205 34.93 14.34 -24.48
N ALA A 206 35.02 14.28 -23.14
CA ALA A 206 36.25 14.55 -22.42
C ALA A 206 37.34 13.48 -22.75
N VAL A 207 36.95 12.20 -22.80
CA VAL A 207 37.87 11.11 -23.17
C VAL A 207 38.38 11.27 -24.61
N GLU A 208 37.51 11.57 -25.55
CA GLU A 208 37.89 11.80 -26.96
C GLU A 208 38.77 13.04 -27.12
N THR A 209 38.46 14.13 -26.40
CA THR A 209 39.29 15.34 -26.36
C THR A 209 40.71 15.02 -25.83
N GLN A 210 40.81 14.26 -24.77
CA GLN A 210 42.10 13.80 -24.23
C GLN A 210 42.85 12.96 -25.25
N ARG A 211 42.19 12.04 -25.95
CA ARG A 211 42.80 11.21 -27.00
C ARG A 211 43.34 12.07 -28.12
N TYR A 212 42.54 13.01 -28.63
CA TYR A 212 42.96 13.94 -29.69
C TYR A 212 44.13 14.81 -29.25
N THR A 213 44.10 15.43 -28.08
CA THR A 213 45.20 16.25 -27.56
C THR A 213 46.48 15.46 -27.44
N ARG A 214 46.43 14.19 -27.01
CA ARG A 214 47.61 13.30 -26.95
C ARG A 214 48.19 13.04 -28.34
N GLN A 215 47.37 12.86 -29.37
CA GLN A 215 47.81 12.66 -30.75
C GLN A 215 48.47 13.94 -31.27
N VAL A 216 47.91 15.12 -31.00
CA VAL A 216 48.50 16.40 -31.38
C VAL A 216 49.87 16.62 -30.71
N MET A 217 49.98 16.30 -29.42
CA MET A 217 51.30 16.34 -28.72
C MET A 217 52.33 15.46 -29.37
N GLN A 218 51.99 14.19 -29.66
CA GLN A 218 52.88 13.24 -30.31
C GLN A 218 53.35 13.73 -31.68
N ALA A 219 52.46 14.33 -32.49
CA ALA A 219 52.81 14.91 -33.79
C ALA A 219 53.74 16.12 -33.64
N ALA A 220 53.48 17.00 -32.67
CA ALA A 220 54.32 18.14 -32.36
C ALA A 220 55.73 17.73 -31.89
N ASP A 221 55.81 16.73 -31.02
CA ASP A 221 57.10 16.21 -30.55
C ASP A 221 57.92 15.60 -31.72
N ALA A 222 57.25 14.82 -32.58
CA ALA A 222 57.90 14.27 -33.78
C ALA A 222 58.41 15.35 -34.74
N GLY A 223 57.63 16.44 -34.92
CA GLY A 223 58.00 17.60 -35.68
C GLY A 223 59.22 18.35 -35.08
N ALA A 224 59.25 18.53 -33.78
CA ALA A 224 60.33 19.15 -33.04
C ALA A 224 61.64 18.30 -33.17
N ASP A 225 61.53 16.98 -33.09
CA ASP A 225 62.68 16.06 -33.24
C ASP A 225 63.23 16.09 -34.66
N LEU A 226 62.37 16.16 -35.68
CA LEU A 226 62.83 16.37 -37.07
C LEU A 226 63.58 17.70 -37.25
N ALA A 227 63.06 18.78 -36.67
CA ALA A 227 63.71 20.09 -36.75
C ALA A 227 65.05 20.17 -36.01
N ARG A 228 65.30 19.34 -35.03
CA ARG A 228 66.55 19.25 -34.27
C ARG A 228 67.62 18.41 -34.97
N ARG A 229 67.27 17.57 -35.98
CA ARG A 229 68.23 16.77 -36.71
C ARG A 229 69.07 17.68 -37.66
N PRO A 230 70.43 17.72 -37.57
CA PRO A 230 71.22 18.47 -38.50
C PRO A 230 71.01 17.95 -39.90
N LEU A 231 70.90 18.84 -40.89
CA LEU A 231 70.91 18.54 -42.30
C LEU A 231 72.36 17.98 -42.60
N ALA A 232 72.45 16.69 -42.88
CA ALA A 232 73.67 16.04 -43.28
C ALA A 232 73.97 16.32 -44.77
#